data_45ef9aceb8980192f527ae683fbde7e2
#
_entry.id   45ef9aceb8980192f527ae683fbde7e2
#
_cell.length_a   1.000
_cell.length_b   1.000
_cell.length_c   1.000
_cell.angle_alpha   90.00
_cell.angle_beta   90.00
_cell.angle_gamma   90.00
#
_symmetry.space_group_name_H-M   'P 1'
#
loop_
_entity.id
_entity.type
_entity.pdbx_description
1 polymer ?
#
loop_
_entity_poly.entity_id
_entity_poly.type
_entity_poly.pdbx_seq_one_letter_code
_entity_poly.pdbx_strand_id
1 'polypeptide(L)'
;MKDRLAFTRKEIFYYIALLLFFSTHLFNLTIVVKESNLGSAFKYIRLISYIIFAGIIIASEIKNKILSGIILVLGLAGIVAFKASDNTLIYIAVIFFAGWCSTSRRNLKAIAIIQAVTIMVGVITCLTGVVENQIFMDNMRRRYMLGFTWVTTLPILFLYMSFSYIILRREKITFIEILCILGIHITLYIFTDTRMCFLIGVLSVLFTIINRYGKII
;
A
#
# COMPACT_ATOMS: atom_id res chain seq x y z
N MET A 1 18.68 -6.53 23.26
CA MET A 1 17.90 -7.53 22.52
C MET A 1 18.41 -7.53 21.09
N LYS A 2 19.30 -8.46 20.73
CA LYS A 2 19.83 -8.60 19.37
C LYS A 2 18.69 -9.14 18.51
N ASP A 3 18.09 -8.28 17.69
CA ASP A 3 17.14 -8.72 16.67
C ASP A 3 17.86 -9.78 15.81
N ARG A 4 17.30 -10.99 15.80
CA ARG A 4 17.77 -12.06 14.92
C ARG A 4 17.64 -11.56 13.49
N LEU A 5 18.76 -11.16 12.90
CA LEU A 5 18.89 -10.71 11.52
C LEU A 5 18.71 -11.86 10.50
N ALA A 6 18.66 -13.11 10.97
CA ALA A 6 18.49 -14.26 10.11
C ALA A 6 17.03 -14.39 9.65
N PHE A 7 16.82 -14.17 8.35
CA PHE A 7 15.55 -14.49 7.70
C PHE A 7 15.42 -16.01 7.53
N THR A 8 14.25 -16.55 7.84
CA THR A 8 13.92 -17.92 7.43
C THR A 8 13.75 -17.98 5.92
N ARG A 9 13.98 -19.15 5.31
CA ARG A 9 13.74 -19.32 3.86
C ARG A 9 12.33 -18.91 3.46
N LYS A 10 11.31 -19.24 4.27
CA LYS A 10 9.91 -18.86 4.04
C LYS A 10 9.71 -17.34 4.04
N GLU A 11 10.35 -16.62 4.97
CA GLU A 11 10.30 -15.17 5.01
C GLU A 11 10.94 -14.53 3.77
N ILE A 12 12.05 -15.07 3.28
CA ILE A 12 12.71 -14.57 2.05
C ILE A 12 11.75 -14.68 0.86
N PHE A 13 11.16 -15.86 0.63
CA PHE A 13 10.20 -16.06 -0.44
C PHE A 13 8.97 -15.14 -0.30
N TYR A 14 8.49 -14.96 0.94
CA TYR A 14 7.38 -14.04 1.21
C TYR A 14 7.72 -12.60 0.82
N TYR A 15 8.91 -12.10 1.20
CA TYR A 15 9.31 -10.72 0.84
C TYR A 15 9.55 -10.55 -0.65
N ILE A 16 10.09 -11.55 -1.33
CA ILE A 16 10.23 -11.52 -2.80
C ILE A 16 8.84 -11.42 -3.44
N ALA A 17 7.89 -12.28 -3.03
CA ALA A 17 6.54 -12.25 -3.55
C ALA A 17 5.82 -10.94 -3.22
N LEU A 18 5.98 -10.42 -2.00
CA LEU A 18 5.41 -9.15 -1.56
C LEU A 18 5.94 -7.98 -2.41
N LEU A 19 7.25 -7.94 -2.64
CA LEU A 19 7.91 -6.92 -3.44
C LEU A 19 7.44 -6.96 -4.88
N LEU A 20 7.41 -8.14 -5.50
CA LEU A 20 6.93 -8.33 -6.86
C LEU A 20 5.45 -7.93 -7.01
N PHE A 21 4.61 -8.35 -6.06
CA PHE A 21 3.19 -8.05 -6.08
C PHE A 21 2.93 -6.55 -5.91
N PHE A 22 3.42 -5.95 -4.82
CA PHE A 22 3.16 -4.55 -4.54
C PHE A 22 3.79 -3.61 -5.57
N SER A 23 5.02 -3.89 -6.02
CA SER A 23 5.64 -3.07 -7.07
C SER A 23 4.78 -3.08 -8.34
N THR A 24 4.42 -4.24 -8.85
CA THR A 24 3.63 -4.33 -10.08
C THR A 24 2.21 -3.80 -9.92
N HIS A 25 1.60 -3.95 -8.73
CA HIS A 25 0.27 -3.42 -8.46
C HIS A 25 0.28 -1.89 -8.38
N LEU A 26 1.19 -1.32 -7.61
CA LEU A 26 1.25 0.12 -7.40
C LEU A 26 1.75 0.88 -8.64
N PHE A 27 2.78 0.37 -9.32
CA PHE A 27 3.23 0.97 -10.58
C PHE A 27 2.18 0.93 -11.67
N ASN A 28 1.31 -0.09 -11.70
CA ASN A 28 0.17 -0.14 -12.63
C ASN A 28 -0.85 1.00 -12.43
N LEU A 29 -0.80 1.70 -11.29
CA LEU A 29 -1.62 2.88 -11.02
C LEU A 29 -0.99 4.17 -11.55
N THR A 30 0.23 4.11 -12.11
CA THR A 30 0.91 5.26 -12.72
C THR A 30 0.59 5.34 -14.22
N ILE A 31 0.59 6.57 -14.75
CA ILE A 31 0.40 6.81 -16.19
C ILE A 31 1.56 6.21 -16.99
N VAL A 32 2.79 6.22 -16.45
CA VAL A 32 3.99 5.65 -17.07
C VAL A 32 3.76 4.21 -17.55
N VAL A 33 3.16 3.38 -16.71
CA VAL A 33 2.91 1.97 -17.05
C VAL A 33 1.76 1.83 -18.04
N LYS A 34 0.74 2.68 -17.93
CA LYS A 34 -0.39 2.68 -18.85
C LYS A 34 0.05 3.03 -20.28
N GLU A 35 0.96 3.99 -20.44
CA GLU A 35 1.48 4.41 -21.75
C GLU A 35 2.52 3.42 -22.32
N SER A 36 3.28 2.72 -21.46
CA SER A 36 4.35 1.81 -21.88
C SER A 36 3.90 0.38 -22.26
N ASN A 37 2.60 0.07 -22.21
CA ASN A 37 2.04 -1.27 -22.44
C ASN A 37 2.61 -2.38 -21.51
N LEU A 38 3.27 -2.02 -20.41
CA LEU A 38 3.82 -2.97 -19.43
C LEU A 38 2.75 -3.67 -18.57
N GLY A 39 1.50 -3.24 -18.65
CA GLY A 39 0.40 -3.78 -17.84
C GLY A 39 0.18 -5.29 -18.00
N SER A 40 0.38 -5.84 -19.20
CA SER A 40 0.30 -7.27 -19.46
C SER A 40 1.43 -8.05 -18.77
N ALA A 41 2.67 -7.58 -18.86
CA ALA A 41 3.81 -8.18 -18.16
C ALA A 41 3.59 -8.15 -16.64
N PHE A 42 3.10 -7.05 -16.09
CA PHE A 42 2.79 -6.93 -14.66
C PHE A 42 1.69 -7.90 -14.20
N LYS A 43 0.73 -8.22 -15.07
CA LYS A 43 -0.28 -9.25 -14.77
C LYS A 43 0.36 -10.61 -14.53
N TYR A 44 1.31 -11.03 -15.36
CA TYR A 44 2.03 -12.29 -15.19
C TYR A 44 2.92 -12.31 -13.93
N ILE A 45 3.63 -11.21 -13.66
CA ILE A 45 4.45 -11.09 -12.45
C ILE A 45 3.59 -11.20 -11.19
N ARG A 46 2.41 -10.58 -11.17
CA ARG A 46 1.46 -10.72 -10.07
C ARG A 46 0.97 -12.17 -9.91
N LEU A 47 0.70 -12.85 -11.01
CA LEU A 47 0.30 -14.27 -10.97
C LEU A 47 1.40 -15.15 -10.34
N ILE A 48 2.67 -14.93 -10.71
CA ILE A 48 3.81 -15.62 -10.08
C ILE A 48 3.85 -15.33 -8.57
N SER A 49 3.65 -14.08 -8.16
CA SER A 49 3.59 -13.71 -6.75
C SER A 49 2.51 -14.47 -5.98
N TYR A 50 1.33 -14.66 -6.57
CA TYR A 50 0.25 -15.45 -5.95
C TYR A 50 0.60 -16.92 -5.81
N ILE A 51 1.26 -17.51 -6.81
CA ILE A 51 1.73 -18.89 -6.74
C ILE A 51 2.72 -19.06 -5.58
N ILE A 52 3.64 -18.12 -5.41
CA ILE A 52 4.59 -18.12 -4.29
C ILE A 52 3.84 -17.99 -2.94
N PHE A 53 2.89 -17.07 -2.81
CA PHE A 53 2.10 -16.92 -1.59
C PHE A 53 1.30 -18.18 -1.26
N ALA A 54 0.65 -18.79 -2.25
CA ALA A 54 -0.07 -20.05 -2.07
C ALA A 54 0.87 -21.19 -1.63
N GLY A 55 2.06 -21.30 -2.25
CA GLY A 55 3.09 -22.24 -1.85
C GLY A 55 3.54 -22.06 -0.39
N ILE A 56 3.69 -20.80 0.08
CA ILE A 56 4.02 -20.50 1.46
C ILE A 56 2.92 -20.96 2.41
N ILE A 57 1.65 -20.72 2.08
CA ILE A 57 0.51 -21.15 2.90
C ILE A 57 0.50 -22.68 3.01
N ILE A 58 0.63 -23.40 1.90
CA ILE A 58 0.65 -24.86 1.85
C ILE A 58 1.84 -25.43 2.63
N ALA A 59 3.03 -24.82 2.51
CA ALA A 59 4.24 -25.26 3.19
C ALA A 59 4.28 -24.87 4.69
N SER A 60 3.28 -24.11 5.19
CA SER A 60 3.23 -23.70 6.59
C SER A 60 2.58 -24.78 7.45
N GLU A 61 3.20 -25.08 8.59
CA GLU A 61 2.62 -25.97 9.62
C GLU A 61 1.50 -25.22 10.35
N ILE A 62 0.30 -25.25 9.79
CA ILE A 62 -0.85 -24.55 10.34
C ILE A 62 -1.70 -25.54 11.14
N LYS A 63 -2.07 -25.18 12.38
CA LYS A 63 -2.98 -25.98 13.19
C LYS A 63 -4.33 -26.19 12.47
N ASN A 64 -4.88 -27.38 12.49
CA ASN A 64 -6.09 -27.75 11.76
C ASN A 64 -7.26 -26.77 11.90
N LYS A 65 -7.48 -26.19 13.09
CA LYS A 65 -8.55 -25.20 13.32
C LYS A 65 -8.31 -23.88 12.57
N ILE A 66 -7.06 -23.46 12.44
CA ILE A 66 -6.69 -22.26 11.69
C ILE A 66 -6.78 -22.53 10.20
N LEU A 67 -6.34 -23.71 9.75
CA LEU A 67 -6.44 -24.13 8.37
C LEU A 67 -7.89 -24.16 7.87
N SER A 68 -8.84 -24.69 8.66
CA SER A 68 -10.25 -24.66 8.30
C SER A 68 -10.80 -23.23 8.21
N GLY A 69 -10.37 -22.33 9.09
CA GLY A 69 -10.71 -20.89 9.00
C GLY A 69 -10.18 -20.23 7.74
N ILE A 70 -8.94 -20.53 7.36
CA ILE A 70 -8.33 -20.03 6.11
C ILE A 70 -9.11 -20.51 4.89
N ILE A 71 -9.42 -21.80 4.82
CA ILE A 71 -10.19 -22.40 3.72
C ILE A 71 -11.57 -21.76 3.62
N LEU A 72 -12.25 -21.53 4.76
CA LEU A 72 -13.56 -20.88 4.79
C LEU A 72 -13.48 -19.44 4.23
N VAL A 73 -12.51 -18.64 4.69
CA VAL A 73 -12.36 -17.25 4.23
C VAL A 73 -11.98 -17.19 2.75
N LEU A 74 -11.07 -18.06 2.29
CA LEU A 74 -10.71 -18.13 0.88
C LEU A 74 -11.88 -18.61 0.01
N GLY A 75 -12.68 -19.56 0.51
CA GLY A 75 -13.88 -20.02 -0.17
C GLY A 75 -14.94 -18.93 -0.30
N LEU A 76 -15.22 -18.19 0.76
CA LEU A 76 -16.13 -17.04 0.73
C LEU A 76 -15.63 -15.92 -0.20
N ALA A 77 -14.33 -15.60 -0.13
CA ALA A 77 -13.72 -14.63 -1.04
C ALA A 77 -13.82 -15.08 -2.51
N GLY A 78 -13.68 -16.40 -2.77
CA GLY A 78 -13.86 -17.00 -4.09
C GLY A 78 -15.30 -16.87 -4.61
N ILE A 79 -16.31 -17.11 -3.77
CA ILE A 79 -17.73 -16.94 -4.13
C ILE A 79 -18.03 -15.46 -4.46
N VAL A 80 -17.54 -14.53 -3.65
CA VAL A 80 -17.72 -13.08 -3.89
C VAL A 80 -17.03 -12.67 -5.18
N ALA A 81 -15.78 -13.11 -5.40
CA ALA A 81 -15.04 -12.82 -6.62
C ALA A 81 -15.75 -13.32 -7.88
N PHE A 82 -16.29 -14.53 -7.82
CA PHE A 82 -17.05 -15.10 -8.93
C PHE A 82 -18.31 -14.30 -9.25
N LYS A 83 -19.07 -13.87 -8.21
CA LYS A 83 -20.29 -13.07 -8.38
C LYS A 83 -20.01 -11.63 -8.83
N ALA A 84 -18.96 -11.02 -8.27
CA ALA A 84 -18.62 -9.62 -8.55
C ALA A 84 -17.70 -9.44 -9.77
N SER A 85 -17.20 -10.54 -10.36
CA SER A 85 -16.13 -10.53 -11.39
C SER A 85 -14.88 -9.75 -10.95
N ASP A 86 -14.64 -9.69 -9.61
CA ASP A 86 -13.52 -8.97 -8.99
C ASP A 86 -12.75 -9.90 -8.05
N ASN A 87 -11.51 -10.14 -8.38
CA ASN A 87 -10.61 -11.04 -7.63
C ASN A 87 -9.89 -10.36 -6.46
N THR A 88 -10.14 -9.09 -6.18
CA THR A 88 -9.40 -8.30 -5.18
C THR A 88 -9.46 -8.93 -3.80
N LEU A 89 -10.62 -9.45 -3.38
CA LEU A 89 -10.75 -10.09 -2.06
C LEU A 89 -9.93 -11.37 -1.92
N ILE A 90 -9.85 -12.21 -2.98
CA ILE A 90 -9.00 -13.41 -2.97
C ILE A 90 -7.54 -12.99 -2.80
N TYR A 91 -7.11 -11.98 -3.52
CA TYR A 91 -5.74 -11.48 -3.49
C TYR A 91 -5.35 -10.96 -2.11
N ILE A 92 -6.22 -10.16 -1.50
CA ILE A 92 -6.01 -9.65 -0.14
C ILE A 92 -5.94 -10.80 0.86
N ALA A 93 -6.84 -11.77 0.78
CA ALA A 93 -6.87 -12.92 1.69
C ALA A 93 -5.60 -13.77 1.56
N VAL A 94 -5.14 -14.08 0.34
CA VAL A 94 -3.92 -14.86 0.10
C VAL A 94 -2.68 -14.15 0.66
N ILE A 95 -2.54 -12.84 0.42
CA ILE A 95 -1.42 -12.06 0.94
C ILE A 95 -1.46 -12.00 2.47
N PHE A 96 -2.65 -11.81 3.06
CA PHE A 96 -2.83 -11.75 4.50
C PHE A 96 -2.41 -13.05 5.19
N PHE A 97 -2.87 -14.21 4.68
CA PHE A 97 -2.52 -15.50 5.25
C PHE A 97 -1.06 -15.88 5.02
N ALA A 98 -0.49 -15.56 3.85
CA ALA A 98 0.95 -15.73 3.63
C ALA A 98 1.78 -14.87 4.58
N GLY A 99 1.28 -13.68 4.96
CA GLY A 99 1.91 -12.77 5.91
C GLY A 99 2.04 -13.30 7.33
N TRP A 100 1.34 -14.39 7.66
CA TRP A 100 1.45 -15.06 8.96
C TRP A 100 2.88 -15.56 9.24
N CYS A 101 3.66 -15.80 8.18
CA CYS A 101 5.03 -16.27 8.28
C CYS A 101 6.05 -15.15 8.57
N SER A 102 5.62 -13.87 8.62
CA SER A 102 6.52 -12.73 8.76
C SER A 102 6.07 -11.77 9.88
N THR A 103 6.99 -10.87 10.30
CA THR A 103 6.66 -9.88 11.31
C THR A 103 5.95 -8.67 10.70
N SER A 104 4.81 -8.28 11.29
CA SER A 104 4.01 -7.12 10.84
C SER A 104 4.83 -5.84 10.65
N ARG A 105 5.83 -5.60 11.51
CA ARG A 105 6.70 -4.42 11.42
C ARG A 105 7.56 -4.41 10.17
N ARG A 106 8.11 -5.58 9.78
CA ARG A 106 8.92 -5.69 8.55
C ARG A 106 8.05 -5.51 7.32
N ASN A 107 6.84 -6.08 7.34
CA ASN A 107 5.87 -5.94 6.24
C ASN A 107 5.49 -4.48 6.03
N LEU A 108 5.12 -3.77 7.09
CA LEU A 108 4.79 -2.35 7.01
C LEU A 108 5.97 -1.52 6.46
N LYS A 109 7.20 -1.82 6.86
CA LYS A 109 8.39 -1.14 6.33
C LYS A 109 8.57 -1.40 4.84
N ALA A 110 8.46 -2.65 4.40
CA ALA A 110 8.59 -3.01 2.98
C ALA A 110 7.52 -2.32 2.14
N ILE A 111 6.26 -2.38 2.56
CA ILE A 111 5.13 -1.74 1.87
C ILE A 111 5.32 -0.22 1.82
N ALA A 112 5.69 0.42 2.93
CA ALA A 112 5.93 1.87 2.98
C ALA A 112 7.05 2.32 2.03
N ILE A 113 8.14 1.54 1.91
CA ILE A 113 9.23 1.82 0.97
C ILE A 113 8.74 1.71 -0.47
N ILE A 114 8.00 0.66 -0.82
CA ILE A 114 7.47 0.48 -2.19
C ILE A 114 6.52 1.63 -2.53
N GLN A 115 5.63 2.00 -1.61
CA GLN A 115 4.72 3.14 -1.79
C GLN A 115 5.49 4.45 -2.01
N ALA A 116 6.51 4.72 -1.19
CA ALA A 116 7.34 5.92 -1.33
C ALA A 116 8.04 5.97 -2.70
N VAL A 117 8.61 4.85 -3.15
CA VAL A 117 9.26 4.77 -4.48
C VAL A 117 8.23 4.99 -5.59
N THR A 118 7.05 4.38 -5.50
CA THR A 118 5.99 4.57 -6.51
C THR A 118 5.52 6.02 -6.56
N ILE A 119 5.31 6.66 -5.40
CA ILE A 119 4.93 8.08 -5.31
C ILE A 119 6.01 8.95 -5.95
N MET A 120 7.29 8.72 -5.59
CA MET A 120 8.40 9.49 -6.15
C MET A 120 8.48 9.34 -7.68
N VAL A 121 8.41 8.11 -8.19
CA VAL A 121 8.45 7.87 -9.64
C VAL A 121 7.29 8.55 -10.35
N GLY A 122 6.05 8.38 -9.87
CA GLY A 122 4.87 9.00 -10.48
C GLY A 122 4.94 10.52 -10.50
N VAL A 123 5.30 11.13 -9.37
CA VAL A 123 5.40 12.60 -9.26
C VAL A 123 6.58 13.15 -10.06
N ILE A 124 7.77 12.54 -9.97
CA ILE A 124 8.96 13.02 -10.70
C ILE A 124 8.74 12.94 -12.20
N THR A 125 8.22 11.83 -12.73
CA THR A 125 7.95 11.69 -14.17
C THR A 125 6.94 12.70 -14.69
N CYS A 126 5.97 13.07 -13.85
CA CYS A 126 5.02 14.14 -14.15
C CYS A 126 5.67 15.54 -14.11
N LEU A 127 6.48 15.83 -13.08
CA LEU A 127 7.15 17.13 -12.93
C LEU A 127 8.23 17.36 -13.99
N THR A 128 8.91 16.31 -14.45
CA THR A 128 9.92 16.37 -15.52
C THR A 128 9.33 16.42 -16.93
N GLY A 129 8.00 16.31 -17.04
CA GLY A 129 7.32 16.32 -18.34
C GLY A 129 7.48 15.02 -19.13
N VAL A 130 8.03 13.94 -18.54
CA VAL A 130 8.09 12.60 -19.16
C VAL A 130 6.67 12.05 -19.37
N VAL A 131 5.77 12.40 -18.44
CA VAL A 131 4.34 12.06 -18.52
C VAL A 131 3.54 13.34 -18.41
N GLU A 132 2.54 13.50 -19.26
CA GLU A 132 1.63 14.65 -19.19
C GLU A 132 0.80 14.63 -17.91
N ASN A 133 0.73 15.77 -17.24
CA ASN A 133 -0.13 15.92 -16.07
C ASN A 133 -1.60 16.03 -16.49
N GLN A 134 -2.31 14.94 -16.47
CA GLN A 134 -3.72 14.91 -16.82
C GLN A 134 -4.54 15.68 -15.77
N ILE A 135 -5.48 16.50 -16.26
CA ILE A 135 -6.37 17.29 -15.42
C ILE A 135 -7.78 16.69 -15.54
N PHE A 136 -8.35 16.32 -14.42
CA PHE A 136 -9.73 15.90 -14.32
C PHE A 136 -10.62 17.10 -13.98
N MET A 137 -11.59 17.40 -14.83
CA MET A 137 -12.56 18.47 -14.63
C MET A 137 -13.85 17.89 -14.07
N ASP A 138 -14.21 18.31 -12.86
CA ASP A 138 -15.45 17.90 -12.19
C ASP A 138 -16.18 19.16 -11.67
N ASN A 139 -17.34 19.49 -12.24
CA ASN A 139 -18.15 20.63 -11.83
C ASN A 139 -17.35 21.95 -11.63
N MET A 140 -16.61 22.38 -12.65
CA MET A 140 -15.67 23.52 -12.65
C MET A 140 -14.44 23.38 -11.74
N ARG A 141 -14.20 22.24 -11.13
CA ARG A 141 -13.01 21.99 -10.31
C ARG A 141 -11.92 21.37 -11.13
N ARG A 142 -10.74 21.96 -11.09
CA ARG A 142 -9.53 21.41 -11.72
C ARG A 142 -8.81 20.52 -10.70
N ARG A 143 -8.67 19.26 -11.03
CA ARG A 143 -8.05 18.25 -10.17
C ARG A 143 -6.89 17.61 -10.92
N TYR A 144 -5.69 17.70 -10.37
CA TYR A 144 -4.47 17.20 -10.99
C TYR A 144 -4.20 15.75 -10.63
N MET A 145 -3.86 14.92 -11.63
CA MET A 145 -3.57 13.50 -11.42
C MET A 145 -2.13 13.23 -10.98
N LEU A 146 -1.21 14.17 -11.19
CA LEU A 146 0.18 14.15 -10.72
C LEU A 146 0.94 12.85 -11.08
N GLY A 147 0.75 12.35 -12.31
CA GLY A 147 1.42 11.14 -12.82
C GLY A 147 0.69 9.82 -12.50
N PHE A 148 -0.51 9.87 -11.92
CA PHE A 148 -1.33 8.70 -11.61
C PHE A 148 -2.56 8.60 -12.51
N THR A 149 -3.13 7.41 -12.62
CA THR A 149 -4.31 7.15 -13.48
C THR A 149 -5.60 7.76 -12.95
N TRP A 150 -5.66 8.08 -11.65
CA TRP A 150 -6.80 8.70 -10.99
C TRP A 150 -6.37 9.76 -9.99
N VAL A 151 -7.14 10.81 -9.87
CA VAL A 151 -6.89 11.94 -8.95
C VAL A 151 -6.75 11.50 -7.48
N THR A 152 -7.49 10.47 -7.08
CA THR A 152 -7.50 9.98 -5.70
C THR A 152 -6.33 9.04 -5.38
N THR A 153 -5.64 8.52 -6.39
CA THR A 153 -4.62 7.48 -6.19
C THR A 153 -3.44 7.97 -5.36
N LEU A 154 -2.86 9.12 -5.72
CA LEU A 154 -1.72 9.68 -4.99
C LEU A 154 -2.06 10.02 -3.53
N PRO A 155 -3.17 10.72 -3.22
CA PRO A 155 -3.58 10.98 -1.85
C PRO A 155 -3.81 9.72 -1.02
N ILE A 156 -4.42 8.67 -1.60
CA ILE A 156 -4.63 7.39 -0.92
C ILE A 156 -3.30 6.68 -0.63
N LEU A 157 -2.40 6.61 -1.60
CA LEU A 157 -1.08 6.01 -1.40
C LEU A 157 -0.28 6.74 -0.31
N PHE A 158 -0.31 8.08 -0.33
CA PHE A 158 0.35 8.87 0.70
C PHE A 158 -0.29 8.69 2.08
N LEU A 159 -1.61 8.57 2.16
CA LEU A 159 -2.33 8.29 3.40
C LEU A 159 -1.88 6.95 4.02
N TYR A 160 -1.85 5.88 3.24
CA TYR A 160 -1.39 4.57 3.72
C TYR A 160 0.09 4.56 4.09
N MET A 161 0.93 5.27 3.32
CA MET A 161 2.35 5.45 3.65
C MET A 161 2.51 6.20 4.98
N SER A 162 1.73 7.26 5.21
CA SER A 162 1.71 8.03 6.45
C SER A 162 1.33 7.17 7.65
N PHE A 163 0.28 6.34 7.53
CA PHE A 163 -0.10 5.40 8.58
C PHE A 163 1.01 4.40 8.89
N SER A 164 1.59 3.80 7.85
CA SER A 164 2.70 2.86 8.03
C SER A 164 3.89 3.53 8.72
N TYR A 165 4.21 4.77 8.35
CA TYR A 165 5.28 5.54 8.96
C TYR A 165 4.99 5.86 10.43
N ILE A 166 3.80 6.35 10.76
CA ILE A 166 3.38 6.66 12.13
C ILE A 166 3.46 5.40 13.01
N ILE A 167 2.96 4.25 12.53
CA ILE A 167 3.01 2.98 13.26
C ILE A 167 4.45 2.52 13.47
N LEU A 168 5.32 2.64 12.46
CA LEU A 168 6.73 2.23 12.55
C LEU A 168 7.53 3.10 13.51
N ARG A 169 7.27 4.40 13.53
CA ARG A 169 7.97 5.37 14.40
C ARG A 169 7.39 5.42 15.82
N ARG A 170 6.09 5.20 15.95
CA ARG A 170 5.38 5.19 17.25
C ARG A 170 5.81 6.35 18.15
N GLU A 171 6.42 5.99 19.29
CA GLU A 171 6.87 6.95 20.30
C GLU A 171 8.10 7.79 19.87
N LYS A 172 8.77 7.44 18.79
CA LYS A 172 9.98 8.13 18.29
C LYS A 172 9.67 9.21 17.25
N ILE A 173 8.40 9.36 16.83
CA ILE A 173 8.02 10.36 15.83
C ILE A 173 8.23 11.77 16.41
N THR A 174 8.90 12.64 15.69
CA THR A 174 9.16 14.02 16.10
C THR A 174 8.03 14.94 15.66
N PHE A 175 7.93 16.11 16.31
CA PHE A 175 6.94 17.12 15.94
C PHE A 175 7.14 17.62 14.51
N ILE A 176 8.41 17.76 14.08
CA ILE A 176 8.76 18.15 12.70
C ILE A 176 8.26 17.13 11.70
N GLU A 177 8.45 15.82 11.95
CA GLU A 177 7.94 14.76 11.06
C GLU A 177 6.41 14.83 10.94
N ILE A 178 5.72 15.11 12.05
CA ILE A 178 4.25 15.27 12.05
C ILE A 178 3.83 16.48 11.20
N LEU A 179 4.51 17.63 11.35
CA LEU A 179 4.25 18.80 10.53
C LEU A 179 4.54 18.57 9.04
N CYS A 180 5.61 17.84 8.71
CA CYS A 180 5.89 17.46 7.32
C CYS A 180 4.77 16.60 6.73
N ILE A 181 4.30 15.59 7.47
CA ILE A 181 3.17 14.73 7.02
C ILE A 181 1.93 15.60 6.78
N LEU A 182 1.60 16.48 7.72
CA LEU A 182 0.44 17.38 7.58
C LEU A 182 0.59 18.31 6.37
N GLY A 183 1.78 18.91 6.20
CA GLY A 183 2.07 19.79 5.07
C GLY A 183 1.90 19.12 3.73
N ILE A 184 2.34 17.85 3.59
CA ILE A 184 2.13 17.09 2.36
C ILE A 184 0.64 16.77 2.15
N HIS A 185 -0.12 16.42 3.20
CA HIS A 185 -1.58 16.20 3.07
C HIS A 185 -2.30 17.48 2.60
N ILE A 186 -1.91 18.65 3.11
CA ILE A 186 -2.46 19.94 2.67
C ILE A 186 -2.11 20.19 1.19
N THR A 187 -0.86 20.00 0.81
CA THR A 187 -0.40 20.18 -0.58
C THR A 187 -1.17 19.26 -1.52
N LEU A 188 -1.29 17.96 -1.18
CA LEU A 188 -2.06 17.02 -1.99
C LEU A 188 -3.53 17.41 -2.10
N TYR A 189 -4.13 17.91 -1.03
CA TYR A 189 -5.50 18.40 -1.06
C TYR A 189 -5.69 19.59 -2.02
N ILE A 190 -4.76 20.56 -2.00
CA ILE A 190 -4.81 21.72 -2.89
C ILE A 190 -4.79 21.30 -4.37
N PHE A 191 -3.96 20.32 -4.73
CA PHE A 191 -3.85 19.86 -6.12
C PHE A 191 -4.95 18.89 -6.54
N THR A 192 -5.41 18.03 -5.65
CA THR A 192 -6.30 16.91 -6.01
C THR A 192 -7.75 17.08 -5.55
N ASP A 193 -8.03 18.05 -4.67
CA ASP A 193 -9.36 18.27 -4.01
C ASP A 193 -9.97 16.97 -3.43
N THR A 194 -9.12 16.11 -2.85
CA THR A 194 -9.55 14.83 -2.27
C THR A 194 -9.88 14.99 -0.78
N ARG A 195 -11.08 15.46 -0.48
CA ARG A 195 -11.54 15.85 0.86
C ARG A 195 -11.44 14.73 1.89
N MET A 196 -11.87 13.52 1.53
CA MET A 196 -11.86 12.40 2.47
C MET A 196 -10.43 11.97 2.87
N CYS A 197 -9.51 11.89 1.91
CA CYS A 197 -8.11 11.56 2.22
C CYS A 197 -7.46 12.64 3.08
N PHE A 198 -7.76 13.91 2.81
CA PHE A 198 -7.29 15.03 3.62
C PHE A 198 -7.84 14.96 5.05
N LEU A 199 -9.15 14.80 5.22
CA LEU A 199 -9.79 14.70 6.54
C LEU A 199 -9.20 13.56 7.37
N ILE A 200 -9.09 12.37 6.80
CA ILE A 200 -8.51 11.20 7.48
C ILE A 200 -7.03 11.43 7.80
N GLY A 201 -6.27 12.05 6.90
CA GLY A 201 -4.88 12.44 7.14
C GLY A 201 -4.73 13.39 8.32
N VAL A 202 -5.54 14.45 8.38
CA VAL A 202 -5.56 15.42 9.50
C VAL A 202 -5.96 14.74 10.81
N LEU A 203 -7.00 13.92 10.80
CA LEU A 203 -7.43 13.18 11.99
C LEU A 203 -6.33 12.23 12.50
N SER A 204 -5.60 11.56 11.61
CA SER A 204 -4.49 10.68 12.00
C SER A 204 -3.34 11.44 12.65
N VAL A 205 -3.03 12.62 12.12
CA VAL A 205 -2.02 13.54 12.69
C VAL A 205 -2.45 14.03 14.07
N LEU A 206 -3.70 14.51 14.22
CA LEU A 206 -4.25 14.96 15.50
C LEU A 206 -4.22 13.83 16.54
N PHE A 207 -4.67 12.63 16.17
CA PHE A 207 -4.62 11.47 17.06
C PHE A 207 -3.18 11.13 17.50
N THR A 208 -2.22 11.26 16.58
CA THR A 208 -0.81 11.04 16.89
C THR A 208 -0.28 12.07 17.88
N ILE A 209 -0.64 13.34 17.72
CA ILE A 209 -0.27 14.43 18.65
C ILE A 209 -0.86 14.18 20.04
N ILE A 210 -2.16 13.89 20.12
CA ILE A 210 -2.85 13.63 21.38
C ILE A 210 -2.23 12.43 22.09
N ASN A 211 -2.00 11.33 21.38
CA ASN A 211 -1.45 10.12 21.97
C ASN A 211 0.00 10.28 22.46
N ARG A 212 0.78 11.14 21.79
CA ARG A 212 2.17 11.38 22.16
C ARG A 212 2.35 12.46 23.23
N TYR A 213 1.66 13.58 23.07
CA TYR A 213 1.86 14.76 23.89
C TYR A 213 0.75 14.99 24.92
N GLY A 214 -0.43 14.41 24.76
CA GLY A 214 -1.55 14.52 25.68
C GLY A 214 -1.34 13.84 27.04
N LYS A 215 -0.27 13.05 27.22
CA LYS A 215 0.15 12.51 28.52
C LYS A 215 0.93 13.50 29.39
N ILE A 216 1.13 14.71 28.92
CA ILE A 216 1.89 15.77 29.61
C ILE A 216 0.92 16.77 30.28
N ILE A 217 -0.38 16.63 30.05
CA ILE A 217 -1.46 17.37 30.71
C ILE A 217 -2.19 16.45 31.69
#